data_98309b4b3acc2f814dcc9f68231a37f1
#
_entry.id   98309b4b3acc2f814dcc9f68231a37f1
#
_cell.length_a   1.000
_cell.length_b   1.000
_cell.length_c   1.000
_cell.angle_alpha   90.00
_cell.angle_beta   90.00
_cell.angle_gamma   90.00
#
_symmetry.space_group_name_H-M   'P 1'
#
loop_
_entity.id
_entity.type
_entity.pdbx_description
1 polymer ?
#
loop_
_entity_poly.entity_id
_entity_poly.type
_entity_poly.pdbx_seq_one_letter_code
_entity_poly.pdbx_strand_id
1 'polypeptide(L)'
;MNHILLTLKRPFIWLYRFRHRCGYGVHSPFAFNLITHVIYESTAYYKYEELAKAQKQLELEKDRRWKYESKKVKRLLFRLVNYTQPETIVDAGTLAASALYLKAGKEGADYTSASDLSELFLESGVPVDFLYLHDYRRPGFVFRK
;
A
#
# COMPACT_ATOMS: atom_id res chain seq x y z
N MET A 1 16.26 8.50 33.30
CA MET A 1 17.41 9.10 32.59
C MET A 1 17.40 8.94 31.06
N ASN A 2 16.59 8.06 30.48
CA ASN A 2 16.61 7.78 29.03
C ASN A 2 15.73 8.70 28.16
N HIS A 3 14.75 9.39 28.71
CA HIS A 3 13.84 10.25 27.92
C HIS A 3 14.51 11.53 27.40
N ILE A 4 15.41 12.14 28.18
CA ILE A 4 16.10 13.37 27.78
C ILE A 4 17.08 13.10 26.63
N LEU A 5 17.79 11.98 26.68
CA LEU A 5 18.70 11.53 25.60
C LEU A 5 17.96 11.24 24.29
N LEU A 6 16.76 10.69 24.35
CA LEU A 6 15.92 10.45 23.18
C LEU A 6 15.40 11.76 22.56
N THR A 7 15.10 12.76 23.39
CA THR A 7 14.62 14.06 22.90
C THR A 7 15.73 14.84 22.19
N LEU A 8 16.95 14.77 22.70
CA LEU A 8 18.13 15.37 22.08
C LEU A 8 18.54 14.69 20.76
N LYS A 9 18.29 13.38 20.61
CA LYS A 9 18.57 12.63 19.37
C LYS A 9 17.54 12.84 18.28
N ARG A 10 16.31 13.28 18.62
CA ARG A 10 15.22 13.45 17.65
C ARG A 10 15.56 14.36 16.46
N PRO A 11 16.16 15.56 16.62
CA PRO A 11 16.49 16.41 15.48
C PRO A 11 17.53 15.77 14.55
N PHE A 12 18.50 15.02 15.11
CA PHE A 12 19.51 14.32 14.29
C PHE A 12 18.90 13.13 13.53
N ILE A 13 18.01 12.38 14.15
CA ILE A 13 17.26 11.30 13.49
C ILE A 13 16.37 11.91 12.40
N TRP A 14 15.73 13.05 12.64
CA TRP A 14 14.90 13.74 11.66
C TRP A 14 15.73 14.20 10.46
N LEU A 15 16.88 14.85 10.70
CA LEU A 15 17.79 15.32 9.66
C LEU A 15 18.36 14.15 8.82
N TYR A 16 18.74 13.05 9.47
CA TYR A 16 19.19 11.84 8.80
C TYR A 16 18.08 11.25 7.91
N ARG A 17 16.85 11.13 8.42
CA ARG A 17 15.70 10.67 7.65
C ARG A 17 15.32 11.59 6.52
N PHE A 18 15.50 12.90 6.68
CA PHE A 18 15.21 13.87 5.62
C PHE A 18 16.11 13.65 4.40
N ARG A 19 17.39 13.40 4.60
CA ARG A 19 18.30 13.08 3.50
C ARG A 19 17.87 11.84 2.72
N HIS A 20 17.42 10.80 3.40
CA HIS A 20 16.95 9.57 2.75
C HIS A 20 15.65 9.75 1.98
N ARG A 21 14.79 10.69 2.37
CA ARG A 21 13.56 11.01 1.62
C ARG A 21 13.85 11.55 0.21
N CYS A 22 14.97 12.22 0.04
CA CYS A 22 15.41 12.74 -1.26
C CYS A 22 16.18 11.69 -2.07
N GLY A 23 16.16 10.42 -1.70
CA GLY A 23 16.88 9.36 -2.40
C GLY A 23 18.39 9.39 -2.22
N TYR A 24 18.91 10.17 -1.26
CA TYR A 24 20.34 10.28 -1.05
C TYR A 24 20.95 8.94 -0.60
N GLY A 25 21.99 8.50 -1.30
CA GLY A 25 22.65 7.22 -1.04
C GLY A 25 21.95 6.01 -1.70
N VAL A 26 20.92 6.24 -2.50
CA VAL A 26 20.27 5.17 -3.28
C VAL A 26 20.91 5.11 -4.67
N HIS A 27 21.61 4.00 -4.96
CA HIS A 27 22.33 3.83 -6.21
C HIS A 27 21.49 3.20 -7.33
N SER A 28 20.39 2.53 -6.99
CA SER A 28 19.49 1.97 -7.99
C SER A 28 18.54 3.05 -8.54
N PRO A 29 18.51 3.31 -9.86
CA PRO A 29 17.56 4.26 -10.47
C PRO A 29 16.11 3.90 -10.18
N PHE A 30 15.76 2.62 -10.20
CA PHE A 30 14.43 2.13 -9.84
C PHE A 30 14.07 2.48 -8.39
N ALA A 31 14.96 2.14 -7.45
CA ALA A 31 14.72 2.41 -6.03
C ALA A 31 14.68 3.92 -5.74
N PHE A 32 15.50 4.72 -6.42
CA PHE A 32 15.46 6.17 -6.33
C PHE A 32 14.10 6.72 -6.76
N ASN A 33 13.63 6.32 -7.94
CA ASN A 33 12.33 6.74 -8.47
C ASN A 33 11.17 6.28 -7.56
N LEU A 34 11.21 5.04 -7.07
CA LEU A 34 10.20 4.52 -6.15
C LEU A 34 10.13 5.34 -4.86
N ILE A 35 11.28 5.67 -4.28
CA ILE A 35 11.34 6.45 -3.04
C ILE A 35 10.84 7.86 -3.28
N THR A 36 11.35 8.56 -4.29
CA THR A 36 11.09 10.00 -4.50
C THR A 36 9.72 10.27 -5.09
N HIS A 37 9.28 9.48 -6.08
CA HIS A 37 8.05 9.73 -6.84
C HIS A 37 6.84 8.90 -6.38
N VAL A 38 7.05 7.87 -5.53
CA VAL A 38 5.94 7.04 -5.04
C VAL A 38 5.78 7.14 -3.54
N ILE A 39 6.83 6.78 -2.77
CA ILE A 39 6.73 6.67 -1.30
C ILE A 39 6.57 8.05 -0.66
N TYR A 40 7.43 8.99 -1.04
CA TYR A 40 7.45 10.35 -0.47
C TYR A 40 6.75 11.40 -1.33
N GLU A 41 6.06 10.98 -2.38
CA GLU A 41 5.22 11.86 -3.19
C GLU A 41 4.14 12.50 -2.34
N SER A 42 4.09 13.82 -2.36
CA SER A 42 3.13 14.63 -1.60
C SER A 42 2.07 15.27 -2.47
N THR A 43 2.23 15.23 -3.79
CA THR A 43 1.31 15.84 -4.75
C THR A 43 -0.09 15.22 -4.64
N ALA A 44 -1.10 16.05 -4.73
CA ALA A 44 -2.47 15.61 -4.73
C ALA A 44 -2.88 15.10 -6.12
N TYR A 45 -3.25 13.84 -6.21
CA TYR A 45 -3.86 13.29 -7.42
C TYR A 45 -5.34 13.68 -7.46
N TYR A 46 -5.84 14.02 -8.65
CA TYR A 46 -7.25 14.41 -8.85
C TYR A 46 -8.24 13.33 -8.38
N LYS A 47 -7.89 12.05 -8.51
CA LYS A 47 -8.71 10.91 -8.06
C LYS A 47 -8.86 10.80 -6.54
N TYR A 48 -8.03 11.46 -5.74
CA TYR A 48 -8.09 11.30 -4.28
C TYR A 48 -9.37 11.83 -3.65
N GLU A 49 -9.97 12.87 -4.21
CA GLU A 49 -11.23 13.42 -3.71
C GLU A 49 -12.40 12.49 -4.04
N GLU A 50 -12.42 11.98 -5.27
CA GLU A 50 -13.41 11.01 -5.72
C GLU A 50 -13.38 9.73 -4.88
N LEU A 51 -12.18 9.16 -4.69
CA LEU A 51 -11.96 7.97 -3.85
C LEU A 51 -12.36 8.20 -2.39
N ALA A 52 -12.12 9.39 -1.86
CA ALA A 52 -12.53 9.73 -0.49
C ALA A 52 -14.06 9.84 -0.36
N LYS A 53 -14.76 10.33 -1.38
CA LYS A 53 -16.23 10.36 -1.43
C LYS A 53 -16.82 8.95 -1.54
N ALA A 54 -16.30 8.13 -2.46
CA ALA A 54 -16.72 6.74 -2.62
C ALA A 54 -16.48 5.92 -1.35
N GLN A 55 -15.35 6.12 -0.69
CA GLN A 55 -15.07 5.47 0.59
C GLN A 55 -16.08 5.85 1.67
N LYS A 56 -16.44 7.13 1.80
CA LYS A 56 -17.46 7.57 2.78
C LYS A 56 -18.82 6.92 2.52
N GLN A 57 -19.20 6.75 1.27
CA GLN A 57 -20.45 6.07 0.92
C GLN A 57 -20.43 4.61 1.38
N LEU A 58 -19.33 3.89 1.11
CA LEU A 58 -19.16 2.51 1.55
C LEU A 58 -19.12 2.37 3.08
N GLU A 59 -18.56 3.35 3.79
CA GLU A 59 -18.51 3.36 5.26
C GLU A 59 -19.92 3.55 5.88
N LEU A 60 -20.82 4.23 5.18
CA LEU A 60 -22.20 4.40 5.60
C LEU A 60 -23.06 3.14 5.38
N GLU A 61 -22.73 2.34 4.37
CA GLU A 61 -23.48 1.15 4.00
C GLU A 61 -23.08 -0.10 4.79
N LYS A 62 -21.93 -0.13 5.44
CA LYS A 62 -21.38 -1.32 6.11
C LYS A 62 -21.18 -1.17 7.62
N ASP A 63 -21.43 -2.30 8.28
CA ASP A 63 -21.38 -2.45 9.75
C ASP A 63 -19.96 -2.22 10.32
N ARG A 64 -19.87 -1.83 11.59
CA ARG A 64 -18.72 -1.33 12.37
C ARG A 64 -17.45 -2.21 12.43
N ARG A 65 -17.36 -3.30 11.68
CA ARG A 65 -16.21 -4.24 11.69
C ARG A 65 -15.08 -3.87 10.72
N TRP A 66 -15.12 -2.68 10.12
CA TRP A 66 -14.08 -2.24 9.20
C TRP A 66 -12.83 -1.85 9.96
N LYS A 67 -11.74 -2.58 9.69
CA LYS A 67 -10.40 -2.13 10.09
C LYS A 67 -10.04 -0.96 9.19
N TYR A 68 -9.91 0.21 9.77
CA TYR A 68 -9.54 1.41 9.06
C TYR A 68 -8.05 1.38 8.72
N GLU A 69 -7.73 1.31 7.46
CA GLU A 69 -6.39 1.65 7.03
C GLU A 69 -6.20 3.16 7.05
N SER A 70 -4.98 3.59 7.38
CA SER A 70 -4.67 5.01 7.38
C SER A 70 -4.78 5.59 5.97
N LYS A 71 -5.20 6.85 5.87
CA LYS A 71 -5.26 7.60 4.60
C LYS A 71 -3.93 7.56 3.84
N LYS A 72 -2.80 7.53 4.56
CA LYS A 72 -1.45 7.46 3.98
C LYS A 72 -1.21 6.13 3.27
N VAL A 73 -1.61 5.01 3.89
CA VAL A 73 -1.45 3.67 3.31
C VAL A 73 -2.29 3.54 2.04
N LYS A 74 -3.56 3.91 2.08
CA LYS A 74 -4.45 3.85 0.91
C LYS A 74 -3.92 4.66 -0.28
N ARG A 75 -3.48 5.89 -0.04
CA ARG A 75 -2.85 6.71 -1.08
C ARG A 75 -1.54 6.13 -1.59
N LEU A 76 -0.76 5.46 -0.73
CA LEU A 76 0.45 4.76 -1.14
C LEU A 76 0.11 3.58 -2.05
N LEU A 77 -0.91 2.77 -1.71
CA LEU A 77 -1.38 1.66 -2.57
C LEU A 77 -1.77 2.15 -3.96
N PHE A 78 -2.56 3.21 -4.05
CA PHE A 78 -2.90 3.84 -5.32
C PHE A 78 -1.64 4.22 -6.13
N ARG A 79 -0.68 4.91 -5.50
CA ARG A 79 0.54 5.35 -6.18
C ARG A 79 1.42 4.18 -6.63
N LEU A 80 1.52 3.12 -5.80
CA LEU A 80 2.28 1.92 -6.15
C LEU A 80 1.69 1.25 -7.39
N VAL A 81 0.38 1.01 -7.41
CA VAL A 81 -0.29 0.42 -8.58
C VAL A 81 -0.18 1.33 -9.80
N ASN A 82 -0.39 2.64 -9.63
CA ASN A 82 -0.23 3.60 -10.73
C ASN A 82 1.20 3.67 -11.27
N TYR A 83 2.21 3.43 -10.45
CA TYR A 83 3.61 3.43 -10.87
C TYR A 83 4.03 2.11 -11.52
N THR A 84 3.61 0.97 -10.95
CA THR A 84 4.00 -0.36 -11.44
C THR A 84 3.16 -0.84 -12.62
N GLN A 85 1.95 -0.29 -12.80
CA GLN A 85 1.02 -0.64 -13.89
C GLN A 85 0.80 -2.17 -14.04
N PRO A 86 0.48 -2.91 -12.96
CA PRO A 86 0.33 -4.35 -13.01
C PRO A 86 -0.85 -4.77 -13.88
N GLU A 87 -0.77 -5.90 -14.57
CA GLU A 87 -1.91 -6.49 -15.28
C GLU A 87 -2.82 -7.23 -14.32
N THR A 88 -2.24 -7.93 -13.34
CA THR A 88 -2.96 -8.71 -12.33
C THR A 88 -2.71 -8.20 -10.92
N ILE A 89 -3.78 -7.93 -10.19
CA ILE A 89 -3.75 -7.47 -8.80
C ILE A 89 -4.48 -8.48 -7.92
N VAL A 90 -3.78 -9.04 -6.96
CA VAL A 90 -4.36 -9.93 -5.96
C VAL A 90 -4.38 -9.24 -4.60
N ASP A 91 -5.58 -9.11 -4.04
CA ASP A 91 -5.83 -8.55 -2.72
C ASP A 91 -6.21 -9.68 -1.75
N ALA A 92 -5.27 -10.06 -0.89
CA ALA A 92 -5.49 -11.03 0.19
C ALA A 92 -5.96 -10.37 1.50
N GLY A 93 -6.38 -9.13 1.42
CA GLY A 93 -6.99 -8.39 2.51
C GLY A 93 -8.47 -8.15 2.23
N THR A 94 -9.33 -8.46 3.14
CA THR A 94 -10.78 -8.31 2.98
C THR A 94 -11.28 -6.86 3.18
N LEU A 95 -10.45 -5.87 2.91
CA LEU A 95 -10.78 -4.47 3.18
C LEU A 95 -11.24 -3.76 1.91
N ALA A 96 -12.54 -3.49 1.81
CA ALA A 96 -13.12 -2.82 0.67
C ALA A 96 -12.56 -1.40 0.43
N ALA A 97 -12.01 -0.73 1.45
CA ALA A 97 -11.38 0.57 1.29
C ALA A 97 -10.05 0.49 0.51
N SER A 98 -9.18 -0.49 0.81
CA SER A 98 -7.95 -0.72 0.03
C SER A 98 -8.27 -1.13 -1.40
N ALA A 99 -9.28 -1.98 -1.60
CA ALA A 99 -9.74 -2.43 -2.92
C ALA A 99 -10.07 -1.25 -3.85
N LEU A 100 -10.74 -0.21 -3.34
CA LEU A 100 -11.03 0.99 -4.11
C LEU A 100 -9.76 1.67 -4.64
N TYR A 101 -8.77 1.83 -3.78
CA TYR A 101 -7.52 2.50 -4.14
C TYR A 101 -6.64 1.66 -5.06
N LEU A 102 -6.65 0.33 -4.90
CA LEU A 102 -5.96 -0.61 -5.79
C LEU A 102 -6.56 -0.58 -7.20
N LYS A 103 -7.88 -0.73 -7.31
CA LYS A 103 -8.59 -0.68 -8.61
C LYS A 103 -8.43 0.65 -9.32
N ALA A 104 -8.44 1.76 -8.58
CA ALA A 104 -8.30 3.08 -9.15
C ALA A 104 -6.88 3.40 -9.62
N GLY A 105 -5.87 2.68 -9.14
CA GLY A 105 -4.47 2.88 -9.54
C GLY A 105 -4.19 2.49 -10.98
N LYS A 106 -4.88 1.46 -11.50
CA LYS A 106 -4.87 1.07 -12.91
C LYS A 106 -6.26 0.59 -13.32
N GLU A 107 -6.89 1.35 -14.19
CA GLU A 107 -8.16 0.95 -14.81
C GLU A 107 -7.92 -0.19 -15.81
N GLY A 108 -8.73 -1.26 -15.69
CA GLY A 108 -8.61 -2.43 -16.56
C GLY A 108 -7.61 -3.49 -16.10
N ALA A 109 -7.00 -3.37 -14.92
CA ALA A 109 -6.27 -4.47 -14.32
C ALA A 109 -7.23 -5.55 -13.82
N ASP A 110 -6.85 -6.82 -13.99
CA ASP A 110 -7.58 -7.94 -13.44
C ASP A 110 -7.39 -7.96 -11.91
N TYR A 111 -8.49 -7.65 -11.20
CA TYR A 111 -8.49 -7.57 -9.75
C TYR A 111 -9.21 -8.76 -9.15
N THR A 112 -8.50 -9.53 -8.33
CA THR A 112 -9.03 -10.65 -7.57
C THR A 112 -8.85 -10.42 -6.07
N SER A 113 -9.96 -10.52 -5.32
CA SER A 113 -9.92 -10.50 -3.86
C SER A 113 -10.04 -11.93 -3.35
N ALA A 114 -9.06 -12.39 -2.58
CA ALA A 114 -9.04 -13.71 -2.00
C ALA A 114 -8.99 -13.63 -0.48
N SER A 115 -9.88 -14.36 0.18
CA SER A 115 -9.85 -14.53 1.64
C SER A 115 -8.79 -15.55 2.07
N ASP A 116 -8.42 -16.45 1.18
CA ASP A 116 -7.38 -17.47 1.36
C ASP A 116 -6.50 -17.55 0.11
N LEU A 117 -5.19 -17.34 0.30
CA LEU A 117 -4.21 -17.45 -0.79
C LEU A 117 -4.01 -18.89 -1.27
N SER A 118 -4.37 -19.88 -0.45
CA SER A 118 -4.23 -21.29 -0.84
C SER A 118 -5.12 -21.65 -2.03
N GLU A 119 -6.32 -21.12 -2.08
CA GLU A 119 -7.25 -21.33 -3.20
C GLU A 119 -6.73 -20.66 -4.48
N LEU A 120 -6.16 -19.47 -4.35
CA LEU A 120 -5.74 -18.65 -5.49
C LEU A 120 -4.53 -19.22 -6.22
N PHE A 121 -3.56 -19.78 -5.47
CA PHE A 121 -2.36 -20.37 -6.05
C PHE A 121 -2.56 -21.78 -6.60
N LEU A 122 -3.60 -22.48 -6.16
CA LEU A 122 -3.92 -23.84 -6.63
C LEU A 122 -4.72 -23.84 -7.94
N GLU A 123 -5.54 -22.84 -8.19
CA GLU A 123 -6.47 -22.88 -9.32
C GLU A 123 -5.99 -22.15 -10.57
N SER A 124 -5.15 -21.14 -10.49
CA SER A 124 -5.06 -20.23 -11.62
C SER A 124 -3.80 -20.35 -12.49
N GLY A 125 -2.66 -20.76 -11.97
CA GLY A 125 -1.41 -20.68 -12.77
C GLY A 125 -1.13 -19.26 -13.38
N VAL A 126 -1.98 -18.29 -13.04
CA VAL A 126 -1.91 -16.92 -13.55
C VAL A 126 -0.79 -16.19 -12.83
N PRO A 127 0.12 -15.54 -13.57
CA PRO A 127 1.16 -14.73 -12.95
C PRO A 127 0.52 -13.57 -12.17
N VAL A 128 0.97 -13.35 -10.94
CA VAL A 128 0.53 -12.25 -10.09
C VAL A 128 1.57 -11.15 -10.13
N ASP A 129 1.22 -10.00 -10.71
CA ASP A 129 2.14 -8.87 -10.81
C ASP A 129 2.15 -8.02 -9.54
N PHE A 130 1.01 -7.93 -8.87
CA PHE A 130 0.87 -7.14 -7.64
C PHE A 130 0.08 -7.91 -6.59
N LEU A 131 0.73 -8.22 -5.47
CA LEU A 131 0.11 -8.91 -4.34
C LEU A 131 0.03 -7.97 -3.13
N TYR A 132 -1.18 -7.72 -2.63
CA TYR A 132 -1.41 -6.98 -1.41
C TYR A 132 -1.83 -7.91 -0.26
N LEU A 133 -1.03 -7.93 0.81
CA LEU A 133 -1.27 -8.71 2.02
C LEU A 133 -1.58 -7.76 3.17
N HIS A 134 -2.83 -7.73 3.63
CA HIS A 134 -3.24 -6.82 4.71
C HIS A 134 -2.95 -7.39 6.11
N ASP A 135 -3.17 -8.66 6.34
CA ASP A 135 -3.02 -9.29 7.65
C ASP A 135 -2.09 -10.51 7.60
N TYR A 136 -0.78 -10.24 7.68
CA TYR A 136 0.25 -11.29 7.73
C TYR A 136 0.39 -11.94 9.12
N ARG A 137 -0.42 -11.55 10.11
CA ARG A 137 -0.37 -12.10 11.47
C ARG A 137 -1.00 -13.49 11.60
N ARG A 138 -1.66 -13.97 10.55
CA ARG A 138 -2.10 -15.36 10.52
C ARG A 138 -0.90 -16.26 10.22
N PRO A 139 -0.46 -17.13 11.17
CA PRO A 139 0.75 -17.96 11.01
C PRO A 139 0.62 -19.09 9.97
N GLY A 140 -0.38 -19.02 9.08
CA GLY A 140 -0.63 -19.99 8.04
C GLY A 140 -0.02 -19.66 6.67
N PHE A 141 0.49 -18.45 6.46
CA PHE A 141 1.17 -18.09 5.21
C PHE A 141 2.61 -18.57 5.21
N VAL A 142 2.82 -19.85 5.05
CA VAL A 142 4.13 -20.38 4.73
C VAL A 142 4.21 -20.48 3.21
N PHE A 143 5.03 -19.62 2.59
CA PHE A 143 5.47 -19.84 1.22
C PHE A 143 6.20 -21.19 1.18
N ARG A 144 5.55 -22.25 0.79
CA ARG A 144 6.24 -23.49 0.47
C ARG A 144 6.95 -23.26 -0.86
N LYS A 145 8.30 -23.35 -0.82
CA LYS A 145 9.13 -23.42 -2.03
C LYS A 145 8.80 -24.69 -2.81
#